data_c787613aaa626209e9a2573394fbaba2
#
_entry.id   c787613aaa626209e9a2573394fbaba2
#
_cell.length_a   1.000
_cell.length_b   1.000
_cell.length_c   1.000
_cell.angle_alpha   90.00
_cell.angle_beta   90.00
_cell.angle_gamma   90.00
#
_symmetry.space_group_name_H-M   'P 1'
#
loop_
_entity.id
_entity.type
_entity.pdbx_description
1 polymer ?
#
loop_
_entity_poly.entity_id
_entity_poly.type
_entity_poly.pdbx_seq_one_letter_code
_entity_poly.pdbx_strand_id
1 'polypeptide(L)'
;MLRTQADSRDFAERWVSEWNRKDVEAVLSHFSDDVVFASPRVQAILGASRVEGKTKLREYWTRAVRRVRTIHFALDHVIREGDRMGIVYVAEIDGRRMRAVEFLKFGEDGLIHEGEAMHGVDV
;
A
#
# COMPACT_ATOMS: atom_id res chain seq x y z
N MET A 1 -2.26 -5.35 17.23
CA MET A 1 -3.47 -5.16 16.41
C MET A 1 -3.99 -3.74 16.53
N LEU A 2 -4.49 -3.18 15.43
CA LEU A 2 -5.04 -1.83 15.43
C LEU A 2 -6.44 -1.85 16.05
N ARG A 3 -6.65 -1.12 17.13
CA ARG A 3 -7.90 -1.16 17.90
C ARG A 3 -8.71 0.11 17.85
N THR A 4 -8.07 1.26 17.56
CA THR A 4 -8.72 2.55 17.58
C THR A 4 -8.50 3.28 16.27
N GLN A 5 -9.26 4.36 16.07
CA GLN A 5 -9.06 5.23 14.92
C GLN A 5 -7.69 5.91 14.99
N ALA A 6 -7.22 6.26 16.19
CA ALA A 6 -5.89 6.84 16.36
C ALA A 6 -4.80 5.84 15.97
N ASP A 7 -4.93 4.56 16.36
CA ASP A 7 -3.99 3.51 15.96
C ASP A 7 -3.96 3.33 14.45
N SER A 8 -5.12 3.39 13.81
CA SER A 8 -5.24 3.27 12.36
C SER A 8 -4.54 4.42 11.65
N ARG A 9 -4.71 5.63 12.17
CA ARG A 9 -4.04 6.81 11.59
C ARG A 9 -2.53 6.75 11.77
N ASP A 10 -2.07 6.34 12.94
CA ASP A 10 -0.63 6.17 13.20
C ASP A 10 -0.02 5.16 12.25
N PHE A 11 -0.71 4.04 12.01
CA PHE A 11 -0.27 3.05 11.04
C PHE A 11 -0.17 3.67 9.65
N ALA A 12 -1.21 4.38 9.21
CA ALA A 12 -1.24 4.98 7.88
C ALA A 12 -0.13 6.03 7.70
N GLU A 13 0.14 6.84 8.73
CA GLU A 13 1.23 7.82 8.69
C GLU A 13 2.59 7.15 8.56
N ARG A 14 2.80 6.04 9.26
CA ARG A 14 4.03 5.25 9.14
C ARG A 14 4.16 4.65 7.75
N TRP A 15 3.08 4.08 7.23
CA TRP A 15 3.03 3.48 5.89
C TRP A 15 3.39 4.51 4.82
N VAL A 16 2.81 5.71 4.90
CA VAL A 16 3.13 6.81 3.98
C VAL A 16 4.61 7.20 4.08
N SER A 17 5.12 7.34 5.30
CA SER A 17 6.52 7.69 5.53
C SER A 17 7.47 6.66 4.94
N GLU A 18 7.15 5.36 5.09
CA GLU A 18 7.98 4.28 4.54
C GLU A 18 8.01 4.33 3.02
N TRP A 19 6.87 4.53 2.37
CA TRP A 19 6.84 4.69 0.91
C TRP A 19 7.60 5.94 0.45
N ASN A 20 7.49 7.03 1.19
CA ASN A 20 8.19 8.29 0.84
C ASN A 20 9.71 8.14 0.92
N ARG A 21 10.19 7.22 1.75
CA ARG A 21 11.61 6.87 1.82
C ARG A 21 11.99 5.76 0.82
N LYS A 22 11.02 5.24 0.07
CA LYS A 22 11.20 4.08 -0.81
C LYS A 22 11.72 2.85 -0.05
N ASP A 23 11.32 2.71 1.20
CA ASP A 23 11.76 1.62 2.07
C ASP A 23 10.80 0.43 1.92
N VAL A 24 11.01 -0.35 0.86
CA VAL A 24 10.15 -1.49 0.52
C VAL A 24 10.12 -2.53 1.64
N GLU A 25 11.26 -2.80 2.29
CA GLU A 25 11.30 -3.80 3.36
C GLU A 25 10.49 -3.35 4.59
N ALA A 26 10.51 -2.06 4.92
CA ALA A 26 9.70 -1.55 6.01
C ALA A 26 8.20 -1.72 5.72
N VAL A 27 7.78 -1.41 4.49
CA VAL A 27 6.39 -1.62 4.08
C VAL A 27 6.03 -3.10 4.15
N LEU A 28 6.88 -3.98 3.61
CA LEU A 28 6.65 -5.42 3.60
C LEU A 28 6.54 -6.01 5.00
N SER A 29 7.17 -5.39 6.00
CA SER A 29 7.13 -5.90 7.37
C SER A 29 5.71 -5.93 7.95
N HIS A 30 4.77 -5.19 7.35
CA HIS A 30 3.37 -5.16 7.80
C HIS A 30 2.52 -6.26 7.16
N PHE A 31 3.07 -7.02 6.22
CA PHE A 31 2.32 -7.98 5.41
C PHE A 31 2.66 -9.42 5.79
N SER A 32 1.67 -10.30 5.68
CA SER A 32 1.88 -11.73 5.94
C SER A 32 2.63 -12.41 4.80
N ASP A 33 3.22 -13.57 5.08
CA ASP A 33 3.96 -14.33 4.07
C ASP A 33 3.08 -14.80 2.92
N ASP A 34 1.80 -15.02 3.19
CA ASP A 34 0.82 -15.53 2.21
C ASP A 34 -0.10 -14.43 1.67
N VAL A 35 0.30 -13.18 1.76
CA VAL A 35 -0.50 -12.04 1.32
C VAL A 35 -0.89 -12.13 -0.15
N VAL A 36 -2.09 -11.66 -0.47
CA VAL A 36 -2.56 -11.47 -1.84
C VAL A 36 -2.72 -9.97 -2.07
N PHE A 37 -2.08 -9.45 -3.12
CA PHE A 37 -2.11 -8.02 -3.41
C PHE A 37 -2.52 -7.76 -4.84
N ALA A 38 -3.42 -6.80 -5.05
CA ALA A 38 -3.89 -6.40 -6.37
C ALA A 38 -3.65 -4.90 -6.58
N SER A 39 -3.30 -4.53 -7.81
CA SER A 39 -3.07 -3.13 -8.17
C SER A 39 -3.12 -3.00 -9.69
N PRO A 40 -3.56 -1.84 -10.23
CA PRO A 40 -3.49 -1.60 -11.66
C PRO A 40 -2.07 -1.74 -12.22
N ARG A 41 -1.04 -1.44 -11.42
CA ARG A 41 0.35 -1.52 -11.84
C ARG A 41 0.89 -2.95 -11.88
N VAL A 42 0.28 -3.88 -11.15
CA VAL A 42 0.68 -5.28 -11.18
C VAL A 42 0.59 -5.83 -12.60
N GLN A 43 -0.51 -5.54 -13.28
CA GLN A 43 -0.70 -6.01 -14.64
C GLN A 43 0.33 -5.38 -15.60
N ALA A 44 0.62 -4.10 -15.44
CA ALA A 44 1.58 -3.40 -16.29
C ALA A 44 3.01 -3.92 -16.10
N ILE A 45 3.38 -4.35 -14.90
CA ILE A 45 4.75 -4.74 -14.57
C ILE A 45 4.96 -6.25 -14.67
N LEU A 46 3.99 -7.05 -14.19
CA LEU A 46 4.12 -8.50 -14.11
C LEU A 46 3.22 -9.26 -15.08
N GLY A 47 2.26 -8.58 -15.74
CA GLY A 47 1.32 -9.22 -16.65
C GLY A 47 0.23 -10.04 -15.95
N ALA A 48 0.05 -9.89 -14.65
CA ALA A 48 -0.95 -10.61 -13.85
C ALA A 48 -1.84 -9.62 -13.12
N SER A 49 -3.08 -10.03 -12.77
CA SER A 49 -4.01 -9.14 -12.07
C SER A 49 -3.68 -8.98 -10.59
N ARG A 50 -2.94 -9.93 -10.02
CA ARG A 50 -2.60 -9.94 -8.59
C ARG A 50 -1.27 -10.63 -8.35
N VAL A 51 -0.70 -10.36 -7.18
CA VAL A 51 0.53 -10.97 -6.70
C VAL A 51 0.16 -11.82 -5.48
N GLU A 52 0.63 -13.07 -5.47
CA GLU A 52 0.41 -13.98 -4.34
C GLU A 52 1.72 -14.28 -3.64
N GLY A 53 1.75 -14.02 -2.34
CA GLY A 53 2.89 -14.27 -1.50
C GLY A 53 3.85 -13.09 -1.39
N LYS A 54 4.49 -12.97 -0.22
CA LYS A 54 5.37 -11.86 0.12
C LYS A 54 6.61 -11.80 -0.77
N THR A 55 7.13 -12.94 -1.18
CA THR A 55 8.32 -12.99 -2.05
C THR A 55 8.03 -12.33 -3.40
N LYS A 56 6.88 -12.65 -4.00
CA LYS A 56 6.49 -12.04 -5.27
C LYS A 56 6.11 -10.57 -5.09
N LEU A 57 5.51 -10.21 -3.96
CA LEU A 57 5.18 -8.83 -3.67
C LEU A 57 6.45 -7.98 -3.53
N ARG A 58 7.47 -8.52 -2.89
CA ARG A 58 8.79 -7.85 -2.81
C ARG A 58 9.37 -7.61 -4.19
N GLU A 59 9.31 -8.60 -5.06
CA GLU A 59 9.81 -8.47 -6.43
C GLU A 59 9.04 -7.38 -7.18
N TYR A 60 7.72 -7.36 -7.07
CA TYR A 60 6.88 -6.37 -7.73
C TYR A 60 7.19 -4.95 -7.24
N TRP A 61 7.21 -4.73 -5.92
CA TRP A 61 7.46 -3.40 -5.36
C TRP A 61 8.88 -2.92 -5.63
N THR A 62 9.85 -3.82 -5.60
CA THR A 62 11.23 -3.48 -5.92
C THR A 62 11.35 -2.97 -7.35
N ARG A 63 10.68 -3.64 -8.29
CA ARG A 63 10.63 -3.19 -9.69
C ARG A 63 9.90 -1.86 -9.83
N ALA A 64 8.77 -1.72 -9.16
CA ALA A 64 7.96 -0.51 -9.24
C ALA A 64 8.75 0.71 -8.75
N VAL A 65 9.44 0.59 -7.63
CA VAL A 65 10.23 1.68 -7.05
C VAL A 65 11.40 2.05 -7.95
N ARG A 66 12.01 1.08 -8.62
CA ARG A 66 13.14 1.35 -9.55
C ARG A 66 12.72 2.09 -10.81
N ARG A 67 11.44 2.00 -11.19
CA ARG A 67 10.93 2.65 -12.41
C ARG A 67 10.59 4.11 -12.22
N VAL A 68 10.52 4.59 -10.98
CA VAL A 68 10.11 5.97 -10.69
C VAL A 68 11.26 6.76 -10.10
N ARG A 69 11.32 8.04 -10.41
CA ARG A 69 12.32 8.95 -9.84
C ARG A 69 11.89 9.44 -8.48
N THR A 70 10.64 9.89 -8.36
CA THR A 70 10.14 10.51 -7.14
C THR A 70 8.81 9.88 -6.76
N ILE A 71 8.65 9.67 -5.45
CA ILE A 71 7.40 9.24 -4.83
C ILE A 71 7.14 10.19 -3.66
N HIS A 72 5.93 10.75 -3.63
CA HIS A 72 5.46 11.47 -2.46
C HIS A 72 3.99 11.16 -2.24
N PHE A 73 3.69 10.49 -1.14
CA PHE A 73 2.32 10.23 -0.70
C PHE A 73 1.96 11.21 0.39
N ALA A 74 0.80 11.83 0.27
CA ALA A 74 0.25 12.70 1.30
C ALA A 74 -1.04 12.08 1.83
N LEU A 75 -1.06 11.74 3.12
CA LEU A 75 -2.21 11.13 3.75
C LEU A 75 -3.37 12.12 3.82
N ASP A 76 -4.55 11.71 3.37
CA ASP A 76 -5.77 12.48 3.49
C ASP A 76 -6.53 12.00 4.74
N HIS A 77 -7.04 10.77 4.71
CA HIS A 77 -7.71 10.22 5.88
C HIS A 77 -7.73 8.70 5.84
N VAL A 78 -8.19 8.11 6.93
CA VAL A 78 -8.24 6.66 7.11
C VAL A 78 -9.67 6.27 7.46
N ILE A 79 -10.14 5.23 6.79
CA ILE A 79 -11.45 4.63 7.05
C ILE A 79 -11.19 3.24 7.60
N ARG A 80 -11.86 2.90 8.69
CA ARG A 80 -11.68 1.58 9.30
C ARG A 80 -13.02 0.96 9.66
N GLU A 81 -13.14 -0.33 9.34
CA GLU A 81 -14.29 -1.14 9.74
C GLU A 81 -13.79 -2.54 10.10
N GLY A 82 -13.85 -2.87 11.39
CA GLY A 82 -13.38 -4.18 11.86
C GLY A 82 -11.91 -4.42 11.52
N ASP A 83 -11.65 -5.50 10.79
CA ASP A 83 -10.31 -5.88 10.34
C ASP A 83 -9.91 -5.25 9.00
N ARG A 84 -10.72 -4.35 8.47
CA ARG A 84 -10.49 -3.69 7.18
C ARG A 84 -10.16 -2.22 7.36
N MET A 85 -9.21 -1.75 6.56
CA MET A 85 -8.78 -0.35 6.58
C MET A 85 -8.67 0.18 5.16
N GLY A 86 -9.16 1.41 4.94
CA GLY A 86 -8.91 2.17 3.72
C GLY A 86 -8.02 3.36 4.04
N ILE A 87 -6.87 3.45 3.36
CA ILE A 87 -5.98 4.61 3.46
C ILE A 87 -6.24 5.46 2.24
N VAL A 88 -6.76 6.68 2.43
CA VAL A 88 -7.03 7.62 1.35
C VAL A 88 -5.90 8.63 1.30
N TYR A 89 -5.27 8.76 0.15
CA TYR A 89 -4.07 9.60 0.02
C TYR A 89 -3.99 10.21 -1.38
N VAL A 90 -3.10 11.19 -1.52
CA VAL A 90 -2.70 11.73 -2.82
C VAL A 90 -1.33 11.17 -3.12
N ALA A 91 -1.19 10.51 -4.26
CA ALA A 91 0.07 9.97 -4.73
C ALA A 91 0.66 10.92 -5.77
N GLU A 92 1.88 11.40 -5.53
CA GLU A 92 2.64 12.14 -6.51
C GLU A 92 3.80 11.27 -6.96
N ILE A 93 3.76 10.84 -8.21
CA ILE A 93 4.76 9.95 -8.78
C ILE A 93 5.28 10.62 -10.05
N ASP A 94 6.58 10.96 -10.06
CA ASP A 94 7.24 11.62 -11.18
C ASP A 94 6.48 12.88 -11.65
N GLY A 95 5.97 13.64 -10.68
CA GLY A 95 5.26 14.90 -10.94
C GLY A 95 3.78 14.76 -11.24
N ARG A 96 3.27 13.54 -11.44
CA ARG A 96 1.85 13.31 -11.64
C ARG A 96 1.17 13.05 -10.30
N ARG A 97 0.11 13.80 -10.01
CA ARG A 97 -0.65 13.68 -8.77
C ARG A 97 -1.99 13.03 -9.04
N MET A 98 -2.33 12.03 -8.26
CA MET A 98 -3.61 11.34 -8.36
C MET A 98 -4.12 10.98 -6.98
N ARG A 99 -5.43 10.91 -6.84
CA ARG A 99 -6.04 10.37 -5.62
C ARG A 99 -5.95 8.86 -5.67
N ALA A 100 -5.67 8.25 -4.52
CA ALA A 100 -5.54 6.82 -4.43
C ALA A 100 -6.11 6.31 -3.11
N VAL A 101 -6.45 5.02 -3.11
CA VAL A 101 -6.90 4.34 -1.90
C VAL A 101 -6.19 3.00 -1.81
N GLU A 102 -5.69 2.69 -0.63
CA GLU A 102 -5.15 1.38 -0.31
C GLU A 102 -6.14 0.67 0.61
N PHE A 103 -6.69 -0.46 0.16
CA PHE A 103 -7.55 -1.30 0.97
C PHE A 103 -6.75 -2.43 1.57
N LEU A 104 -6.84 -2.60 2.89
CA LEU A 104 -6.04 -3.58 3.63
C LEU A 104 -6.97 -4.41 4.52
N LYS A 105 -6.73 -5.72 4.53
CA LYS A 105 -7.40 -6.63 5.45
C LYS A 105 -6.35 -7.24 6.38
N PHE A 106 -6.55 -7.07 7.68
CA PHE A 106 -5.65 -7.57 8.71
C PHE A 106 -6.13 -8.92 9.22
N GLY A 107 -5.18 -9.78 9.53
CA GLY A 107 -5.46 -11.05 10.21
C GLY A 107 -5.36 -10.89 11.72
N GLU A 108 -5.66 -11.97 12.44
CA GLU A 108 -5.56 -12.00 13.91
C GLU A 108 -4.11 -11.81 14.39
N ASP A 109 -3.15 -12.14 13.53
CA ASP A 109 -1.72 -11.94 13.82
C ASP A 109 -1.27 -10.48 13.70
N GLY A 110 -2.20 -9.57 13.33
CA GLY A 110 -1.89 -8.15 13.15
C GLY A 110 -1.23 -7.83 11.83
N LEU A 111 -1.00 -8.81 10.96
CA LEU A 111 -0.41 -8.60 9.64
C LEU A 111 -1.50 -8.47 8.58
N ILE A 112 -1.12 -7.84 7.46
CA ILE A 112 -2.02 -7.65 6.33
C ILE A 112 -1.99 -8.91 5.47
N HIS A 113 -3.15 -9.52 5.26
CA HIS A 113 -3.30 -10.73 4.45
C HIS A 113 -3.83 -10.45 3.06
N GLU A 114 -4.54 -9.36 2.87
CA GLU A 114 -5.02 -8.94 1.55
C GLU A 114 -4.84 -7.43 1.42
N GLY A 115 -4.42 -7.00 0.26
CA GLY A 115 -4.28 -5.59 -0.05
C GLY A 115 -4.68 -5.31 -1.48
N GLU A 116 -5.22 -4.13 -1.72
CA GLU A 116 -5.56 -3.68 -3.06
C GLU A 116 -5.37 -2.18 -3.16
N ALA A 117 -4.63 -1.75 -4.18
CA ALA A 117 -4.47 -0.33 -4.49
C ALA A 117 -5.46 0.06 -5.57
N MET A 118 -6.15 1.18 -5.37
CA MET A 118 -7.03 1.77 -6.37
C MET A 118 -6.53 3.17 -6.70
N HIS A 119 -6.47 3.48 -7.99
CA HIS A 119 -6.05 4.79 -8.48
C HIS A 119 -7.26 5.54 -9.02
N GLY A 120 -7.41 6.78 -8.56
CA GLY A 120 -8.51 7.64 -8.96
C GLY A 120 -8.10 8.67 -10.00
N VAL A 121 -8.77 9.82 -9.94
CA VAL A 121 -8.53 10.91 -10.89
C VAL A 121 -7.27 11.68 -10.55
N ASP A 122 -6.74 12.37 -11.54
CA ASP A 122 -5.65 13.34 -11.34
C ASP A 122 -6.16 14.52 -10.52
N VAL A 123 -5.35 15.02 -9.64
CA VAL A 123 -5.69 16.15 -8.76
C VAL A 123 -4.67 17.26 -8.81
#